data_0a79047dc40209c8e02ccba12841d20d
#
_entry.id   0a79047dc40209c8e02ccba12841d20d
#
_cell.length_a   1.000
_cell.length_b   1.000
_cell.length_c   1.000
_cell.angle_alpha   90.00
_cell.angle_beta   90.00
_cell.angle_gamma   90.00
#
_symmetry.space_group_name_H-M   'P 1'
#
loop_
_entity.id
_entity.type
_entity.pdbx_description
1 polymer ?
#
loop_
_entity_poly.entity_id
_entity_poly.type
_entity_poly.pdbx_seq_one_letter_code
_entity_poly.pdbx_strand_id
1 'polypeptide(L)'
;MPRKLKLSFLNLTVTCGMWVFKKYFISPDYSVCGDVHNYRNYHRLGRAREVAIWLTTECNAMTIPNISYANERDLIYITDGLKNISIVAFSTKGKINDKIDYDLLTKAVKKVVDDLPKLKAIIVYDVTVNNKQSNLIFSYAKSKGINVIIPNNMLKNRNIICSQQNTNEYA
;
A
#
# COMPACT_ATOMS: atom_id res chain seq x y z
N MET A 1 -16.54 -8.34 -27.81
CA MET A 1 -15.06 -8.47 -27.77
C MET A 1 -14.53 -7.85 -26.50
N PRO A 2 -13.84 -8.57 -25.63
CA PRO A 2 -13.29 -7.99 -24.41
C PRO A 2 -12.16 -7.02 -24.76
N ARG A 3 -12.23 -5.78 -24.23
CA ARG A 3 -11.21 -4.76 -24.43
C ARG A 3 -9.93 -5.18 -23.68
N LYS A 4 -8.84 -5.36 -24.42
CA LYS A 4 -7.51 -5.61 -23.86
C LYS A 4 -6.95 -4.29 -23.30
N LEU A 5 -6.93 -4.13 -21.99
CA LEU A 5 -6.21 -3.05 -21.34
C LEU A 5 -4.75 -3.48 -21.14
N LYS A 6 -3.80 -2.82 -21.80
CA LYS A 6 -2.36 -2.95 -21.48
C LYS A 6 -2.08 -2.12 -20.25
N LEU A 7 -1.94 -2.75 -19.09
CA LEU A 7 -1.37 -2.15 -17.89
C LEU A 7 0.16 -2.20 -18.03
N SER A 8 0.76 -1.09 -18.46
CA SER A 8 2.17 -0.99 -18.83
C SER A 8 3.18 -1.17 -17.68
N PHE A 9 2.73 -1.37 -16.45
CA PHE A 9 3.61 -1.54 -15.28
C PHE A 9 3.88 -2.98 -14.86
N LEU A 10 3.20 -3.95 -15.43
CA LEU A 10 3.36 -5.36 -15.06
C LEU A 10 3.31 -6.20 -16.32
N ASN A 11 3.85 -6.08 -17.40
CA ASN A 11 3.79 -7.02 -18.55
C ASN A 11 2.64 -8.06 -18.50
N LEU A 12 1.53 -7.67 -17.89
CA LEU A 12 0.35 -8.49 -17.69
C LEU A 12 -0.68 -8.10 -18.74
N THR A 13 -0.81 -8.95 -19.75
CA THR A 13 -1.98 -8.94 -20.61
C THR A 13 -3.12 -9.55 -19.80
N VAL A 14 -3.94 -8.70 -19.17
CA VAL A 14 -5.13 -9.14 -18.42
C VAL A 14 -6.22 -9.49 -19.43
N THR A 15 -6.41 -10.76 -19.68
CA THR A 15 -7.67 -11.27 -20.25
C THR A 15 -8.58 -11.66 -19.09
N CYS A 16 -9.78 -11.12 -19.03
CA CYS A 16 -10.75 -11.30 -17.92
C CYS A 16 -11.01 -12.78 -17.54
N GLY A 17 -10.75 -13.72 -18.43
CA GLY A 17 -10.91 -15.15 -18.17
C GLY A 17 -9.85 -15.83 -17.29
N MET A 18 -8.70 -15.18 -17.03
CA MET A 18 -7.56 -15.83 -16.34
C MET A 18 -7.49 -15.53 -14.84
N TRP A 19 -8.38 -14.69 -14.31
CA TRP A 19 -8.34 -14.17 -12.93
C TRP A 19 -9.35 -14.77 -11.97
N VAL A 20 -10.06 -15.81 -12.37
CA VAL A 20 -11.07 -16.50 -11.55
C VAL A 20 -10.53 -17.06 -10.24
N PHE A 21 -9.20 -17.18 -10.09
CA PHE A 21 -8.54 -17.77 -8.91
C PHE A 21 -7.96 -16.79 -7.90
N LYS A 22 -7.85 -15.49 -8.19
CA LYS A 22 -7.34 -14.52 -7.22
C LYS A 22 -8.45 -13.61 -6.71
N LYS A 23 -8.89 -13.87 -5.49
CA LYS A 23 -10.01 -13.17 -4.86
C LYS A 23 -9.68 -11.75 -4.41
N TYR A 24 -8.40 -11.44 -4.10
CA TYR A 24 -7.97 -10.18 -3.51
C TYR A 24 -6.78 -9.59 -4.27
N PHE A 25 -6.83 -8.27 -4.54
CA PHE A 25 -5.76 -7.52 -5.17
C PHE A 25 -5.50 -6.22 -4.42
N ILE A 26 -4.24 -5.87 -4.23
CA ILE A 26 -3.88 -4.51 -3.83
C ILE A 26 -3.91 -3.64 -5.09
N SER A 27 -4.56 -2.47 -5.01
CA SER A 27 -4.62 -1.54 -6.15
C SER A 27 -3.21 -1.13 -6.61
N PRO A 28 -3.03 -0.83 -7.91
CA PRO A 28 -1.73 -0.39 -8.42
C PRO A 28 -1.21 0.81 -7.65
N ASP A 29 0.10 0.81 -7.40
CA ASP A 29 0.80 1.94 -6.81
C ASP A 29 1.31 2.84 -7.95
N TYR A 30 0.58 3.91 -8.26
CA TYR A 30 1.06 4.94 -9.16
C TYR A 30 2.00 5.85 -8.38
N SER A 31 3.26 5.93 -8.80
CA SER A 31 4.28 6.73 -8.12
C SER A 31 3.83 8.18 -7.96
N VAL A 32 3.73 8.64 -6.74
CA VAL A 32 3.53 10.04 -6.37
C VAL A 32 4.89 10.68 -6.10
N CYS A 33 5.05 11.95 -6.47
CA CYS A 33 6.34 12.65 -6.39
C CYS A 33 6.17 13.95 -5.59
N GLY A 34 7.17 14.26 -4.75
CA GLY A 34 7.13 15.44 -3.88
C GLY A 34 7.36 16.77 -4.61
N ASP A 35 8.03 16.71 -5.76
CA ASP A 35 8.44 17.84 -6.60
C ASP A 35 7.44 18.24 -7.68
N VAL A 36 6.33 17.53 -7.79
CA VAL A 36 5.28 17.84 -8.77
C VAL A 36 4.10 18.57 -8.12
N HIS A 37 3.31 19.24 -8.95
CA HIS A 37 2.10 19.92 -8.49
C HIS A 37 1.05 18.93 -7.96
N ASN A 38 0.34 19.28 -6.89
CA ASN A 38 -0.62 18.42 -6.18
C ASN A 38 -1.66 17.77 -7.10
N TYR A 39 -2.16 18.50 -8.13
CA TYR A 39 -3.15 17.93 -9.05
C TYR A 39 -2.63 16.70 -9.80
N ARG A 40 -1.32 16.60 -10.05
CA ARG A 40 -0.71 15.42 -10.68
C ARG A 40 -0.75 14.20 -9.76
N ASN A 41 -0.43 14.40 -8.49
CA ASN A 41 -0.52 13.33 -7.49
C ASN A 41 -1.97 12.91 -7.28
N TYR A 42 -2.89 13.87 -7.16
CA TYR A 42 -4.32 13.60 -7.06
C TYR A 42 -4.85 12.80 -8.26
N HIS A 43 -4.47 13.20 -9.48
CA HIS A 43 -4.82 12.45 -10.69
C HIS A 43 -4.26 11.01 -10.69
N ARG A 44 -3.03 10.80 -10.21
CA ARG A 44 -2.42 9.46 -10.09
C ARG A 44 -3.20 8.57 -9.11
N LEU A 45 -3.61 9.14 -7.98
CA LEU A 45 -4.50 8.45 -7.04
C LEU A 45 -5.87 8.14 -7.65
N GLY A 46 -6.46 9.07 -8.38
CA GLY A 46 -7.69 8.85 -9.14
C GLY A 46 -7.58 7.66 -10.07
N ARG A 47 -6.50 7.58 -10.87
CA ARG A 47 -6.24 6.43 -11.76
C ARG A 47 -6.12 5.10 -11.00
N ALA A 48 -5.50 5.09 -9.82
CA ALA A 48 -5.44 3.88 -9.00
C ALA A 48 -6.85 3.43 -8.58
N ARG A 49 -7.73 4.38 -8.26
CA ARG A 49 -9.14 4.10 -7.92
C ARG A 49 -9.93 3.59 -9.13
N GLU A 50 -9.75 4.20 -10.30
CA GLU A 50 -10.38 3.76 -11.56
C GLU A 50 -10.02 2.31 -11.88
N VAL A 51 -8.73 1.95 -11.78
CA VAL A 51 -8.29 0.56 -11.98
C VAL A 51 -8.88 -0.37 -10.93
N ALA A 52 -8.95 0.05 -9.66
CA ALA A 52 -9.58 -0.74 -8.61
C ALA A 52 -11.07 -0.99 -8.88
N ILE A 53 -11.82 0.03 -9.33
CA ILE A 53 -13.21 -0.11 -9.72
C ILE A 53 -13.34 -1.07 -10.90
N TRP A 54 -12.53 -0.90 -11.93
CA TRP A 54 -12.55 -1.79 -13.10
C TRP A 54 -12.28 -3.25 -12.73
N LEU A 55 -11.27 -3.52 -11.87
CA LEU A 55 -10.99 -4.87 -11.39
C LEU A 55 -12.16 -5.46 -10.61
N THR A 56 -12.87 -4.62 -9.86
CA THR A 56 -14.02 -5.08 -9.06
C THR A 56 -15.23 -5.37 -9.95
N THR A 57 -15.53 -4.50 -10.92
CA THR A 57 -16.74 -4.62 -11.77
C THR A 57 -16.55 -5.64 -12.88
N GLU A 58 -15.41 -5.63 -13.58
CA GLU A 58 -15.20 -6.45 -14.76
C GLU A 58 -14.53 -7.80 -14.46
N CYS A 59 -13.75 -7.88 -13.38
CA CYS A 59 -13.01 -9.10 -13.03
C CYS A 59 -13.55 -9.78 -11.76
N ASN A 60 -14.61 -9.24 -11.15
CA ASN A 60 -15.18 -9.72 -9.88
C ASN A 60 -14.13 -9.93 -8.79
N ALA A 61 -13.13 -9.05 -8.76
CA ALA A 61 -12.03 -9.08 -7.82
C ALA A 61 -12.32 -8.16 -6.61
N MET A 62 -11.92 -8.55 -5.42
CA MET A 62 -11.95 -7.67 -4.26
C MET A 62 -10.65 -6.86 -4.22
N THR A 63 -10.74 -5.55 -4.48
CA THR A 63 -9.58 -4.68 -4.50
C THR A 63 -9.35 -4.00 -3.15
N ILE A 64 -8.10 -4.01 -2.71
CA ILE A 64 -7.63 -3.37 -1.48
C ILE A 64 -6.87 -2.10 -1.89
N PRO A 65 -7.36 -0.90 -1.53
CA PRO A 65 -6.69 0.34 -1.88
C PRO A 65 -5.30 0.44 -1.24
N ASN A 66 -4.29 0.79 -2.04
CA ASN A 66 -2.99 1.18 -1.54
C ASN A 66 -3.00 2.67 -1.19
N ILE A 67 -2.44 3.03 -0.03
CA ILE A 67 -2.31 4.41 0.43
C ILE A 67 -0.96 4.95 -0.01
N SER A 68 -0.98 5.89 -0.97
CA SER A 68 0.20 6.50 -1.56
C SER A 68 0.19 8.02 -1.34
N TYR A 69 1.32 8.58 -0.98
CA TYR A 69 1.55 10.01 -0.75
C TYR A 69 3.06 10.30 -0.88
N ALA A 70 3.42 11.52 -1.22
CA ALA A 70 4.80 11.97 -1.34
C ALA A 70 5.17 13.05 -0.31
N ASN A 71 4.20 13.84 0.13
CA ASN A 71 4.42 14.92 1.11
C ASN A 71 3.17 15.15 1.98
N GLU A 72 3.27 16.06 2.95
CA GLU A 72 2.19 16.33 3.89
C GLU A 72 0.94 16.93 3.22
N ARG A 73 1.10 17.66 2.12
CA ARG A 73 -0.02 18.23 1.36
C ARG A 73 -0.90 17.15 0.72
N ASP A 74 -0.30 16.02 0.37
CA ASP A 74 -1.04 14.90 -0.22
C ASP A 74 -2.00 14.25 0.80
N LEU A 75 -1.73 14.38 2.10
CA LEU A 75 -2.56 13.78 3.15
C LEU A 75 -4.01 14.28 3.13
N ILE A 76 -4.27 15.45 2.53
CA ILE A 76 -5.61 16.02 2.47
C ILE A 76 -6.57 15.11 1.71
N TYR A 77 -6.09 14.42 0.67
CA TYR A 77 -6.93 13.66 -0.27
C TYR A 77 -6.63 12.14 -0.32
N ILE A 78 -5.70 11.62 0.49
CA ILE A 78 -5.34 10.18 0.44
C ILE A 78 -6.51 9.25 0.78
N THR A 79 -7.51 9.72 1.51
CA THR A 79 -8.71 8.98 1.93
C THR A 79 -9.92 9.22 1.04
N ASP A 80 -9.80 10.08 0.01
CA ASP A 80 -10.90 10.39 -0.89
C ASP A 80 -11.41 9.12 -1.59
N GLY A 81 -12.73 8.96 -1.61
CA GLY A 81 -13.39 7.80 -2.18
C GLY A 81 -13.32 6.53 -1.33
N LEU A 82 -12.68 6.53 -0.14
CA LEU A 82 -12.45 5.34 0.67
C LEU A 82 -13.35 5.20 1.90
N LYS A 83 -14.32 6.09 2.13
CA LYS A 83 -15.16 6.10 3.36
C LYS A 83 -15.85 4.78 3.69
N ASN A 84 -16.11 3.95 2.68
CA ASN A 84 -16.79 2.66 2.86
C ASN A 84 -15.85 1.45 2.85
N ILE A 85 -14.54 1.68 2.77
CA ILE A 85 -13.56 0.60 2.70
C ILE A 85 -13.24 0.09 4.12
N SER A 86 -13.13 -1.23 4.23
CA SER A 86 -12.79 -1.90 5.49
C SER A 86 -11.34 -2.36 5.59
N ILE A 87 -10.60 -2.39 4.47
CA ILE A 87 -9.21 -2.84 4.41
C ILE A 87 -8.43 -1.90 3.50
N VAL A 88 -7.25 -1.47 3.94
CA VAL A 88 -6.30 -0.69 3.14
C VAL A 88 -4.91 -1.32 3.18
N ALA A 89 -4.05 -0.96 2.23
CA ALA A 89 -2.65 -1.37 2.22
C ALA A 89 -1.72 -0.16 2.38
N PHE A 90 -0.60 -0.37 3.07
CA PHE A 90 0.51 0.57 3.20
C PHE A 90 1.81 -0.09 2.82
N SER A 91 2.77 0.68 2.29
CA SER A 91 4.16 0.27 2.12
C SER A 91 5.06 1.07 3.05
N THR A 92 5.94 0.36 3.77
CA THR A 92 7.00 0.97 4.58
C THR A 92 8.33 1.03 3.84
N LYS A 93 8.39 0.45 2.63
CA LYS A 93 9.62 0.42 1.82
C LYS A 93 10.12 1.84 1.53
N GLY A 94 11.37 2.11 1.92
CA GLY A 94 12.01 3.40 1.73
C GLY A 94 11.58 4.51 2.71
N LYS A 95 10.63 4.23 3.64
CA LYS A 95 10.03 5.26 4.50
C LYS A 95 10.40 5.13 5.99
N ILE A 96 11.20 4.15 6.35
CA ILE A 96 11.54 3.88 7.77
C ILE A 96 12.89 4.48 8.16
N ASN A 97 13.82 4.58 7.22
CA ASN A 97 15.20 4.98 7.50
C ASN A 97 15.39 6.50 7.60
N ASP A 98 14.54 7.27 6.95
CA ASP A 98 14.56 8.72 7.02
C ASP A 98 13.52 9.22 8.03
N LYS A 99 13.91 10.19 8.87
CA LYS A 99 13.03 10.72 9.93
C LYS A 99 11.81 11.45 9.36
N ILE A 100 11.99 12.19 8.27
CA ILE A 100 10.91 12.95 7.65
C ILE A 100 9.87 11.99 7.07
N ASP A 101 10.32 10.97 6.35
CA ASP A 101 9.45 9.94 5.78
C ASP A 101 8.76 9.10 6.86
N TYR A 102 9.46 8.81 7.95
CA TYR A 102 8.91 8.11 9.12
C TYR A 102 7.77 8.91 9.77
N ASP A 103 8.00 10.20 10.02
CA ASP A 103 7.01 11.10 10.62
C ASP A 103 5.80 11.27 9.69
N LEU A 104 6.04 11.40 8.39
CA LEU A 104 5.00 11.50 7.37
C LEU A 104 4.15 10.21 7.30
N LEU A 105 4.80 9.04 7.35
CA LEU A 105 4.09 7.76 7.39
C LEU A 105 3.22 7.64 8.64
N THR A 106 3.72 8.06 9.78
CA THR A 106 2.97 8.05 11.04
C THR A 106 1.74 8.97 10.97
N LYS A 107 1.89 10.18 10.40
CA LYS A 107 0.78 11.11 10.14
C LYS A 107 -0.25 10.51 9.18
N ALA A 108 0.21 9.86 8.10
CA ALA A 108 -0.66 9.21 7.13
C ALA A 108 -1.48 8.07 7.75
N VAL A 109 -0.85 7.23 8.57
CA VAL A 109 -1.55 6.15 9.30
C VAL A 109 -2.62 6.72 10.22
N LYS A 110 -2.28 7.76 11.00
CA LYS A 110 -3.23 8.42 11.90
C LYS A 110 -4.42 8.96 11.12
N LYS A 111 -4.16 9.72 10.05
CA LYS A 111 -5.23 10.29 9.22
C LYS A 111 -6.14 9.21 8.62
N VAL A 112 -5.59 8.15 8.07
CA VAL A 112 -6.38 7.05 7.48
C VAL A 112 -7.27 6.38 8.54
N VAL A 113 -6.74 6.18 9.75
CA VAL A 113 -7.50 5.59 10.88
C VAL A 113 -8.63 6.51 11.32
N ASP A 114 -8.39 7.82 11.37
CA ASP A 114 -9.38 8.80 11.84
C ASP A 114 -10.46 9.06 10.76
N ASP A 115 -10.09 9.09 9.48
CA ASP A 115 -10.99 9.40 8.37
C ASP A 115 -11.87 8.21 7.92
N LEU A 116 -11.45 6.96 8.18
CA LEU A 116 -12.13 5.76 7.68
C LEU A 116 -12.87 5.01 8.80
N PRO A 117 -14.12 5.37 9.10
CA PRO A 117 -14.86 4.80 10.25
C PRO A 117 -15.18 3.31 10.11
N LYS A 118 -15.11 2.75 8.90
CA LYS A 118 -15.36 1.32 8.63
C LYS A 118 -14.08 0.50 8.52
N LEU A 119 -12.91 1.09 8.76
CA LEU A 119 -11.61 0.43 8.65
C LEU A 119 -11.48 -0.67 9.73
N LYS A 120 -11.22 -1.90 9.31
CA LYS A 120 -11.04 -3.07 10.18
C LYS A 120 -9.64 -3.65 10.13
N ALA A 121 -8.96 -3.49 9.00
CA ALA A 121 -7.62 -4.05 8.83
C ALA A 121 -6.72 -3.17 7.96
N ILE A 122 -5.42 -3.21 8.25
CA ILE A 122 -4.35 -2.60 7.46
C ILE A 122 -3.37 -3.69 7.09
N ILE A 123 -3.10 -3.85 5.79
CA ILE A 123 -2.06 -4.73 5.27
C ILE A 123 -0.80 -3.89 5.08
N VAL A 124 0.31 -4.30 5.67
CA VAL A 124 1.58 -3.57 5.62
C VAL A 124 2.60 -4.35 4.81
N TYR A 125 3.02 -3.80 3.67
CA TYR A 125 4.16 -4.30 2.91
C TYR A 125 5.45 -3.79 3.56
N ASP A 126 6.04 -4.63 4.41
CA ASP A 126 7.28 -4.34 5.14
C ASP A 126 8.40 -5.24 4.64
N VAL A 127 9.55 -4.62 4.32
CA VAL A 127 10.75 -5.31 3.83
C VAL A 127 11.88 -5.35 4.87
N THR A 128 11.65 -4.82 6.08
CA THR A 128 12.63 -4.82 7.16
C THR A 128 12.81 -6.22 7.76
N VAL A 129 14.00 -6.50 8.25
CA VAL A 129 14.34 -7.79 8.88
C VAL A 129 13.48 -8.03 10.14
N ASN A 130 13.28 -6.97 10.92
CA ASN A 130 12.42 -7.03 12.11
C ASN A 130 11.26 -6.03 11.98
N ASN A 131 10.12 -6.38 12.56
CA ASN A 131 8.91 -5.54 12.49
C ASN A 131 8.84 -4.46 13.58
N LYS A 132 9.91 -4.17 14.33
CA LYS A 132 9.85 -3.27 15.50
C LYS A 132 9.36 -1.88 15.12
N GLN A 133 9.98 -1.27 14.11
CA GLN A 133 9.62 0.08 13.66
C GLN A 133 8.21 0.12 13.05
N SER A 134 7.87 -0.86 12.21
CA SER A 134 6.52 -0.97 11.66
C SER A 134 5.47 -1.13 12.76
N ASN A 135 5.74 -1.94 13.79
CA ASN A 135 4.84 -2.07 14.92
C ASN A 135 4.62 -0.77 15.70
N LEU A 136 5.66 0.08 15.82
CA LEU A 136 5.55 1.41 16.44
C LEU A 136 4.70 2.36 15.60
N ILE A 137 4.97 2.45 14.29
CA ILE A 137 4.22 3.31 13.37
C ILE A 137 2.72 2.98 13.39
N PHE A 138 2.38 1.69 13.36
CA PHE A 138 0.98 1.24 13.33
C PHE A 138 0.38 1.02 14.74
N SER A 139 1.06 1.43 15.82
CA SER A 139 0.55 1.30 17.20
C SER A 139 -0.77 2.05 17.42
N TYR A 140 -0.91 3.24 16.81
CA TYR A 140 -2.15 4.00 16.86
C TYR A 140 -3.34 3.23 16.24
N ALA A 141 -3.14 2.59 15.08
CA ALA A 141 -4.19 1.77 14.47
C ALA A 141 -4.58 0.60 15.38
N LYS A 142 -3.59 -0.07 15.98
CA LYS A 142 -3.85 -1.16 16.95
C LYS A 142 -4.61 -0.69 18.18
N SER A 143 -4.29 0.50 18.72
CA SER A 143 -5.01 1.07 19.88
C SER A 143 -6.47 1.39 19.58
N LYS A 144 -6.82 1.60 18.30
CA LYS A 144 -8.20 1.77 17.81
C LYS A 144 -8.90 0.45 17.46
N GLY A 145 -8.28 -0.70 17.76
CA GLY A 145 -8.84 -2.02 17.46
C GLY A 145 -8.73 -2.46 16.01
N ILE A 146 -7.92 -1.77 15.19
CA ILE A 146 -7.70 -2.12 13.79
C ILE A 146 -6.64 -3.22 13.71
N ASN A 147 -6.95 -4.30 12.96
CA ASN A 147 -6.01 -5.40 12.77
C ASN A 147 -4.90 -5.00 11.81
N VAL A 148 -3.64 -5.07 12.26
CA VAL A 148 -2.45 -4.77 11.44
C VAL A 148 -1.77 -6.06 11.04
N ILE A 149 -1.76 -6.36 9.74
CA ILE A 149 -1.24 -7.58 9.15
C ILE A 149 0.04 -7.25 8.40
N ILE A 150 1.15 -7.85 8.80
CA ILE A 150 2.47 -7.70 8.15
C ILE A 150 2.86 -9.05 7.55
N PRO A 151 2.46 -9.34 6.30
CA PRO A 151 2.75 -10.61 5.68
C PRO A 151 4.25 -10.75 5.34
N ASN A 152 4.75 -11.97 5.39
CA ASN A 152 6.06 -12.26 4.83
C ASN A 152 6.03 -12.07 3.30
N ASN A 153 7.09 -11.53 2.76
CA ASN A 153 7.26 -11.32 1.33
C ASN A 153 8.68 -11.66 0.86
N MET A 154 8.84 -11.82 -0.45
CA MET A 154 10.12 -12.26 -1.04
C MET A 154 11.29 -11.32 -0.68
N LEU A 155 11.08 -9.99 -0.72
CA LEU A 155 12.14 -9.03 -0.39
C LEU A 155 12.53 -9.10 1.08
N LYS A 156 11.56 -9.24 1.97
CA LYS A 156 11.82 -9.43 3.39
C LYS A 156 12.62 -10.70 3.67
N ASN A 157 12.21 -11.82 3.07
CA ASN A 157 12.93 -13.08 3.21
C ASN A 157 14.37 -12.96 2.70
N ARG A 158 14.58 -12.32 1.55
CA ARG A 158 15.93 -12.04 1.03
C ARG A 158 16.75 -11.19 2.02
N ASN A 159 16.19 -10.13 2.57
CA ASN A 159 16.88 -9.27 3.53
C ASN A 159 17.27 -10.02 4.82
N ILE A 160 16.41 -10.94 5.28
CA ILE A 160 16.70 -11.80 6.44
C ILE A 160 17.90 -12.71 6.13
N ILE A 161 17.91 -13.38 4.98
CA ILE A 161 19.00 -14.27 4.56
C ILE A 161 20.32 -13.48 4.46
N CYS A 162 20.32 -12.33 3.79
CA CYS A 162 21.52 -11.50 3.67
C CYS A 162 22.05 -11.02 5.04
N SER A 163 21.16 -10.66 5.97
CA SER A 163 21.58 -10.25 7.31
C SER A 163 22.22 -11.39 8.12
N GLN A 164 21.75 -12.60 7.94
CA GLN A 164 22.32 -13.79 8.60
C GLN A 164 23.71 -14.16 8.05
N GLN A 165 23.92 -14.00 6.74
CA GLN A 165 25.23 -14.25 6.11
C GLN A 165 26.27 -13.25 6.61
N ASN A 166 25.94 -11.96 6.68
CA ASN A 166 26.89 -10.94 7.18
C ASN A 166 27.26 -11.15 8.66
N THR A 167 26.38 -11.69 9.50
CA THR A 167 26.70 -11.99 10.90
C THR A 167 27.67 -13.16 11.05
N ASN A 168 27.66 -14.12 10.11
CA ASN A 168 28.56 -15.27 10.13
C ASN A 168 29.96 -14.98 9.56
N GLU A 169 30.14 -13.91 8.78
CA GLU A 169 31.45 -13.48 8.25
C GLU A 169 32.31 -12.70 9.29
N TYR A 170 31.68 -12.23 10.37
CA TYR A 170 32.36 -11.43 11.43
C TYR A 170 32.44 -12.19 12.76
N ALA A 171 32.05 -13.46 12.81
CA ALA A 171 32.15 -14.33 13.98
C ALA A 171 33.27 -15.37 13.81
#